data_a37da8dbf8a4a9c7868332df2e65e0d3
#
_entry.id   a37da8dbf8a4a9c7868332df2e65e0d3
#
_cell.length_a   1.000
_cell.length_b   1.000
_cell.length_c   1.000
_cell.angle_alpha   90.00
_cell.angle_beta   90.00
_cell.angle_gamma   90.00
#
_symmetry.space_group_name_H-M   'P 1'
#
loop_
_entity.id
_entity.type
_entity.pdbx_description
1 polymer ?
#
loop_
_entity_poly.entity_id
_entity_poly.type
_entity_poly.pdbx_seq_one_letter_code
_entity_poly.pdbx_strand_id
1 'polypeptide(L)'
;SRGLVGSEMCIRDSYKGDWEKFKVFENVSTVGVPVIRAYSMANYPEEKGIMKFNIRIASPPPGTSFPPGEASSYLFNLKSGDKLTIFGPFGEFMARETPNEMVFIGGGAGMAPMRSHIFDQLLRLDSSRKISFWYGARSLKEMFYVDDFNKLQDQYENFSWHAALSDPLDGDNWDGKTGFIHQVLLENYLKDHPAPEDCEYYLCGPPMMMEACFKMLDSLGVEPENIMFDDFGG
;
A
#
# COMPACT_ATOMS: atom_id res chain seq x y z
N SER A 1 -19.49 15.96 8.33
CA SER A 1 -18.65 15.30 9.30
C SER A 1 -19.45 14.28 10.14
N ARG A 2 -19.84 13.19 9.57
CA ARG A 2 -20.44 12.04 10.24
C ARG A 2 -19.84 10.79 9.61
N GLY A 3 -18.67 10.38 9.99
CA GLY A 3 -18.10 9.27 9.22
C GLY A 3 -17.14 8.34 9.91
N LEU A 4 -16.68 8.61 11.12
CA LEU A 4 -15.59 7.80 11.66
C LEU A 4 -15.89 7.08 12.99
N VAL A 5 -16.86 7.52 13.78
CA VAL A 5 -17.12 6.92 15.10
C VAL A 5 -17.69 5.49 15.01
N GLY A 6 -18.47 5.17 13.98
CA GLY A 6 -19.01 3.83 13.78
C GLY A 6 -18.01 2.85 13.14
N SER A 7 -17.13 3.34 12.28
CA SER A 7 -16.13 2.51 11.61
C SER A 7 -14.94 2.13 12.50
N GLU A 8 -14.53 2.98 13.44
CA GLU A 8 -13.46 2.67 14.38
C GLU A 8 -13.84 1.53 15.34
N MET A 9 -15.08 1.49 15.82
CA MET A 9 -15.54 0.38 16.66
C MET A 9 -15.63 -0.93 15.87
N CYS A 10 -16.16 -0.90 14.66
CA CYS A 10 -16.22 -2.10 13.80
C CYS A 10 -14.83 -2.63 13.43
N ILE A 11 -13.86 -1.76 13.13
CA ILE A 11 -12.47 -2.14 12.82
C ILE A 11 -11.82 -2.76 14.07
N ARG A 12 -11.99 -2.19 15.26
CA ARG A 12 -11.46 -2.75 16.50
C ARG A 12 -12.00 -4.15 16.76
N ASP A 13 -13.29 -4.36 16.58
CA ASP A 13 -13.92 -5.66 16.81
C ASP A 13 -13.49 -6.70 15.76
N SER A 14 -13.33 -6.31 14.51
CA SER A 14 -12.91 -7.20 13.41
C SER A 14 -11.48 -7.72 13.56
N TYR A 15 -10.59 -6.97 14.19
CA TYR A 15 -9.17 -7.32 14.37
C TYR A 15 -8.80 -7.63 15.82
N LYS A 16 -9.78 -7.78 16.70
CA LYS A 16 -9.54 -7.99 18.14
C LYS A 16 -8.61 -9.18 18.41
N GLY A 17 -8.81 -10.31 17.72
CA GLY A 17 -7.97 -11.50 17.87
C GLY A 17 -6.51 -11.27 17.48
N ASP A 18 -6.27 -10.49 16.43
CA ASP A 18 -4.92 -10.14 16.00
C ASP A 18 -4.28 -9.16 16.98
N TRP A 19 -5.03 -8.20 17.49
CA TRP A 19 -4.53 -7.24 18.47
C TRP A 19 -4.19 -7.87 19.81
N GLU A 20 -4.96 -8.85 20.25
CA GLU A 20 -4.68 -9.66 21.44
C GLU A 20 -3.44 -10.54 21.21
N LYS A 21 -3.35 -11.24 20.06
CA LYS A 21 -2.20 -12.06 19.67
C LYS A 21 -0.88 -11.27 19.64
N PHE A 22 -0.91 -10.06 19.11
CA PHE A 22 0.26 -9.18 19.03
C PHE A 22 0.41 -8.26 20.25
N LYS A 23 -0.46 -8.39 21.24
CA LYS A 23 -0.45 -7.59 22.47
C LYS A 23 -0.39 -6.09 22.22
N VAL A 24 -1.10 -5.62 21.19
CA VAL A 24 -1.02 -4.24 20.70
C VAL A 24 -1.37 -3.23 21.79
N PHE A 25 -2.30 -3.54 22.68
CA PHE A 25 -2.70 -2.67 23.79
C PHE A 25 -1.71 -2.66 24.98
N GLU A 26 -0.78 -3.62 25.02
CA GLU A 26 0.29 -3.64 26.02
C GLU A 26 1.51 -2.83 25.59
N ASN A 27 1.55 -2.38 24.32
CA ASN A 27 2.64 -1.58 23.78
C ASN A 27 2.62 -0.17 24.37
N VAL A 28 3.53 0.09 25.30
CA VAL A 28 3.74 1.41 25.87
C VAL A 28 5.03 1.98 25.30
N SER A 29 4.92 3.09 24.59
CA SER A 29 6.06 3.88 24.12
C SER A 29 6.14 5.17 24.92
N THR A 30 7.28 5.42 25.54
CA THR A 30 7.56 6.69 26.20
C THR A 30 8.62 7.42 25.41
N VAL A 31 8.31 8.64 24.94
CA VAL A 31 9.20 9.44 24.10
C VAL A 31 9.64 10.68 24.88
N GLY A 32 10.94 10.85 25.06
CA GLY A 32 11.51 12.03 25.72
C GLY A 32 11.78 13.22 24.78
N VAL A 33 11.68 13.00 23.46
CA VAL A 33 11.95 13.99 22.40
C VAL A 33 10.94 13.86 21.28
N PRO A 34 10.67 14.92 20.50
CA PRO A 34 9.79 14.82 19.34
C PRO A 34 10.27 13.76 18.33
N VAL A 35 9.35 12.93 17.85
CA VAL A 35 9.61 11.87 16.87
C VAL A 35 9.02 12.28 15.54
N ILE A 36 9.81 12.22 14.46
CA ILE A 36 9.39 12.50 13.10
C ILE A 36 9.48 11.19 12.30
N ARG A 37 8.42 10.88 11.56
CA ARG A 37 8.38 9.75 10.62
C ARG A 37 7.67 10.17 9.35
N ALA A 38 8.14 9.65 8.22
CA ALA A 38 7.50 9.85 6.92
C ALA A 38 6.36 8.84 6.73
N TYR A 39 5.28 9.29 6.11
CA TYR A 39 4.14 8.47 5.70
C TYR A 39 3.64 8.94 4.35
N SER A 40 3.50 8.03 3.40
CA SER A 40 2.98 8.34 2.08
C SER A 40 1.49 8.59 2.13
N MET A 41 1.03 9.62 1.41
CA MET A 41 -0.40 9.95 1.32
C MET A 41 -1.13 8.96 0.41
N ALA A 42 -2.35 8.60 0.80
CA ALA A 42 -3.23 7.73 0.02
C ALA A 42 -4.27 8.51 -0.79
N ASN A 43 -4.50 9.79 -0.49
CA ASN A 43 -5.39 10.64 -1.28
C ASN A 43 -4.65 11.29 -2.44
N TYR A 44 -5.38 11.50 -3.56
CA TYR A 44 -4.90 12.28 -4.69
C TYR A 44 -5.30 13.76 -4.55
N PRO A 45 -4.76 14.71 -5.35
CA PRO A 45 -4.90 16.14 -5.13
C PRO A 45 -6.33 16.69 -5.07
N GLU A 46 -7.30 16.05 -5.75
CA GLU A 46 -8.69 16.53 -5.75
C GLU A 46 -9.51 16.07 -4.52
N GLU A 47 -9.00 15.17 -3.69
CA GLU A 47 -9.59 14.87 -2.37
C GLU A 47 -9.23 15.98 -1.36
N LYS A 48 -9.70 17.19 -1.63
CA LYS A 48 -9.35 18.42 -0.89
C LYS A 48 -9.89 18.43 0.54
N GLY A 49 -9.14 19.04 1.46
CA GLY A 49 -9.55 19.22 2.86
C GLY A 49 -9.37 18.01 3.75
N ILE A 50 -8.81 16.92 3.23
CA ILE A 50 -8.48 15.70 3.98
C ILE A 50 -7.08 15.21 3.62
N MET A 51 -6.46 14.49 4.57
CA MET A 51 -5.26 13.71 4.33
C MET A 51 -5.54 12.26 4.74
N LYS A 52 -5.25 11.31 3.84
CA LYS A 52 -5.42 9.87 4.06
C LYS A 52 -4.07 9.20 4.14
N PHE A 53 -3.88 8.36 5.14
CA PHE A 53 -2.66 7.58 5.32
C PHE A 53 -3.02 6.13 5.61
N ASN A 54 -2.24 5.19 5.07
CA ASN A 54 -2.28 3.79 5.46
C ASN A 54 -1.10 3.52 6.40
N ILE A 55 -1.39 3.37 7.68
CA ILE A 55 -0.36 3.25 8.71
C ILE A 55 -0.42 1.87 9.34
N ARG A 56 0.67 1.14 9.26
CA ARG A 56 0.85 -0.12 9.96
C ARG A 56 1.40 0.14 11.35
N ILE A 57 0.78 -0.46 12.37
CA ILE A 57 1.37 -0.44 13.70
C ILE A 57 2.63 -1.31 13.72
N ALA A 58 3.75 -0.76 14.20
CA ALA A 58 5.00 -1.49 14.36
C ALA A 58 4.99 -2.19 15.72
N SER A 59 4.45 -3.40 15.77
CA SER A 59 4.49 -4.27 16.94
C SER A 59 5.83 -5.00 17.04
N PRO A 60 6.39 -5.19 18.24
CA PRO A 60 7.57 -6.02 18.42
C PRO A 60 7.31 -7.45 17.92
N PRO A 61 8.27 -8.07 17.22
CA PRO A 61 8.14 -9.48 16.90
C PRO A 61 7.98 -10.34 18.16
N PRO A 62 7.13 -11.39 18.14
CA PRO A 62 6.95 -12.26 19.30
C PRO A 62 8.28 -12.82 19.81
N GLY A 63 8.49 -12.77 21.13
CA GLY A 63 9.69 -13.30 21.78
C GLY A 63 10.92 -12.39 21.69
N THR A 64 10.79 -11.17 21.18
CA THR A 64 11.89 -10.19 21.15
C THR A 64 11.71 -9.12 22.23
N SER A 65 12.82 -8.45 22.59
CA SER A 65 12.85 -7.30 23.50
C SER A 65 12.83 -5.95 22.76
N PHE A 66 12.57 -5.94 21.46
CA PHE A 66 12.47 -4.68 20.72
C PHE A 66 11.30 -3.84 21.22
N PRO A 67 11.47 -2.52 21.34
CA PRO A 67 10.37 -1.65 21.71
C PRO A 67 9.34 -1.56 20.57
N PRO A 68 8.06 -1.28 20.87
CA PRO A 68 7.07 -0.95 19.87
C PRO A 68 7.43 0.34 19.13
N GLY A 69 6.97 0.49 17.90
CA GLY A 69 7.21 1.70 17.11
C GLY A 69 6.55 2.92 17.75
N GLU A 70 7.33 3.90 18.11
CA GLU A 70 6.89 5.09 18.87
C GLU A 70 5.80 5.87 18.13
N ALA A 71 6.06 6.29 16.88
CA ALA A 71 5.13 7.08 16.09
C ALA A 71 3.85 6.32 15.76
N SER A 72 3.95 5.07 15.31
CA SER A 72 2.78 4.25 14.99
C SER A 72 1.92 3.97 16.22
N SER A 73 2.51 3.67 17.38
CA SER A 73 1.79 3.48 18.63
C SER A 73 1.06 4.76 19.07
N TYR A 74 1.70 5.92 18.91
CA TYR A 74 1.07 7.21 19.17
C TYR A 74 -0.15 7.43 18.25
N LEU A 75 0.03 7.25 16.94
CA LEU A 75 -1.04 7.44 15.95
C LEU A 75 -2.24 6.52 16.20
N PHE A 76 -2.00 5.27 16.59
CA PHE A 76 -3.06 4.33 16.94
C PHE A 76 -3.80 4.67 18.25
N ASN A 77 -3.23 5.49 19.11
CA ASN A 77 -3.88 5.99 20.33
C ASN A 77 -4.67 7.29 20.12
N LEU A 78 -4.53 7.98 18.99
CA LEU A 78 -5.28 9.19 18.67
C LEU A 78 -6.78 8.89 18.59
N LYS A 79 -7.56 9.87 19.02
CA LYS A 79 -9.02 9.85 18.96
C LYS A 79 -9.50 10.93 18.00
N SER A 80 -10.72 10.75 17.50
CA SER A 80 -11.36 11.79 16.69
C SER A 80 -11.40 13.13 17.46
N GLY A 81 -10.86 14.17 16.82
CA GLY A 81 -10.71 15.51 17.39
C GLY A 81 -9.33 15.83 17.95
N ASP A 82 -8.46 14.85 18.11
CA ASP A 82 -7.08 15.10 18.51
C ASP A 82 -6.31 15.83 17.40
N LYS A 83 -5.35 16.66 17.79
CA LYS A 83 -4.53 17.45 16.86
C LYS A 83 -3.20 16.75 16.60
N LEU A 84 -2.84 16.65 15.33
CA LEU A 84 -1.55 16.15 14.88
C LEU A 84 -0.84 17.22 14.04
N THR A 85 0.44 17.43 14.30
CA THR A 85 1.27 18.31 13.47
C THR A 85 1.86 17.50 12.31
N ILE A 86 1.61 17.94 11.08
CA ILE A 86 2.10 17.32 9.86
C ILE A 86 2.91 18.36 9.09
N PHE A 87 4.02 17.93 8.51
CA PHE A 87 4.86 18.73 7.64
C PHE A 87 4.88 18.09 6.25
N GLY A 88 4.88 18.87 5.20
CA GLY A 88 4.96 18.37 3.82
C GLY A 88 4.09 19.13 2.84
N PRO A 89 3.85 18.57 1.65
CA PRO A 89 4.35 17.26 1.20
C PRO A 89 5.85 17.28 0.90
N PHE A 90 6.51 16.13 1.11
CA PHE A 90 7.91 15.89 0.75
C PHE A 90 8.01 14.60 -0.07
N GLY A 91 9.16 14.36 -0.67
CA GLY A 91 9.48 13.14 -1.40
C GLY A 91 9.52 13.33 -2.91
N GLU A 92 10.09 12.35 -3.58
CA GLU A 92 10.35 12.38 -5.03
C GLU A 92 9.68 11.21 -5.77
N PHE A 93 8.87 10.41 -5.08
CA PHE A 93 8.13 9.30 -5.69
C PHE A 93 6.94 9.86 -6.49
N MET A 94 7.20 10.23 -7.73
CA MET A 94 6.24 10.84 -8.64
C MET A 94 6.05 9.99 -9.89
N ALA A 95 4.85 10.00 -10.45
CA ALA A 95 4.58 9.41 -11.75
C ALA A 95 5.26 10.23 -12.85
N ARG A 96 5.93 9.55 -13.78
CA ARG A 96 6.63 10.19 -14.91
C ARG A 96 5.64 10.60 -16.00
N GLU A 97 5.97 11.67 -16.69
CA GLU A 97 5.19 12.17 -17.83
C GLU A 97 5.72 11.57 -19.14
N THR A 98 5.40 10.31 -19.40
CA THR A 98 5.77 9.57 -20.61
C THR A 98 4.53 8.86 -21.18
N PRO A 99 4.59 8.33 -22.41
CA PRO A 99 3.50 7.51 -22.95
C PRO A 99 3.56 6.04 -22.53
N ASN A 100 4.60 5.61 -21.79
CA ASN A 100 4.85 4.20 -21.50
C ASN A 100 3.76 3.61 -20.60
N GLU A 101 3.55 2.31 -20.69
CA GLU A 101 2.68 1.58 -19.79
C GLU A 101 3.14 1.70 -18.32
N MET A 102 2.18 1.84 -17.41
CA MET A 102 2.43 1.94 -15.97
C MET A 102 2.05 0.65 -15.26
N VAL A 103 3.01 0.02 -14.59
CA VAL A 103 2.79 -1.18 -13.80
C VAL A 103 3.03 -0.84 -12.32
N PHE A 104 1.96 -0.73 -11.56
CA PHE A 104 2.02 -0.47 -10.12
C PHE A 104 2.09 -1.78 -9.34
N ILE A 105 3.00 -1.88 -8.37
CA ILE A 105 3.17 -3.07 -7.52
C ILE A 105 3.15 -2.62 -6.06
N GLY A 106 2.10 -3.00 -5.34
CA GLY A 106 1.88 -2.60 -3.95
C GLY A 106 1.78 -3.77 -2.98
N GLY A 107 2.16 -3.54 -1.74
CA GLY A 107 1.96 -4.51 -0.66
C GLY A 107 1.77 -3.86 0.70
N GLY A 108 0.79 -4.32 1.47
CA GLY A 108 0.49 -3.76 2.79
C GLY A 108 0.25 -2.25 2.75
N ALA A 109 0.97 -1.49 3.57
CA ALA A 109 0.87 -0.02 3.61
C ALA A 109 1.33 0.69 2.33
N GLY A 110 2.08 0.00 1.45
CA GLY A 110 2.42 0.49 0.10
C GLY A 110 1.21 0.76 -0.79
N MET A 111 0.03 0.32 -0.41
CA MET A 111 -1.24 0.74 -0.99
C MET A 111 -1.41 2.27 -1.01
N ALA A 112 -0.87 3.00 -0.03
CA ALA A 112 -1.09 4.45 0.08
C ALA A 112 -0.62 5.22 -1.16
N PRO A 113 0.67 5.20 -1.55
CA PRO A 113 1.12 5.91 -2.74
C PRO A 113 0.53 5.34 -4.03
N MET A 114 0.29 4.01 -4.11
CA MET A 114 -0.35 3.41 -5.28
C MET A 114 -1.73 3.99 -5.52
N ARG A 115 -2.55 4.07 -4.48
CA ARG A 115 -3.88 4.69 -4.58
C ARG A 115 -3.78 6.15 -5.03
N SER A 116 -2.89 6.92 -4.41
CA SER A 116 -2.69 8.33 -4.76
C SER A 116 -2.36 8.51 -6.24
N HIS A 117 -1.37 7.78 -6.76
CA HIS A 117 -0.93 7.87 -8.15
C HIS A 117 -2.00 7.40 -9.13
N ILE A 118 -2.61 6.23 -8.91
CA ILE A 118 -3.59 5.65 -9.83
C ILE A 118 -4.83 6.55 -9.93
N PHE A 119 -5.33 7.05 -8.80
CA PHE A 119 -6.46 7.96 -8.77
C PHE A 119 -6.12 9.29 -9.46
N ASP A 120 -4.92 9.81 -9.27
CA ASP A 120 -4.46 11.01 -9.94
C ASP A 120 -4.38 10.82 -11.45
N GLN A 121 -3.78 9.73 -11.91
CA GLN A 121 -3.66 9.41 -13.34
C GLN A 121 -5.04 9.26 -14.01
N LEU A 122 -5.97 8.54 -13.39
CA LEU A 122 -7.27 8.26 -14.00
C LEU A 122 -8.27 9.40 -13.83
N LEU A 123 -8.43 9.92 -12.59
CA LEU A 123 -9.53 10.85 -12.27
C LEU A 123 -9.20 12.33 -12.54
N ARG A 124 -7.92 12.74 -12.38
CA ARG A 124 -7.53 14.15 -12.56
C ARG A 124 -6.83 14.37 -13.88
N LEU A 125 -5.92 13.50 -14.28
CA LEU A 125 -5.12 13.66 -15.50
C LEU A 125 -5.77 13.02 -16.73
N ASP A 126 -6.82 12.23 -16.54
CA ASP A 126 -7.52 11.50 -17.63
C ASP A 126 -6.54 10.77 -18.55
N SER A 127 -5.58 10.07 -17.94
CA SER A 127 -4.47 9.43 -18.63
C SER A 127 -4.98 8.30 -19.54
N SER A 128 -4.60 8.35 -20.81
CA SER A 128 -4.86 7.26 -21.78
C SER A 128 -3.84 6.13 -21.74
N ARG A 129 -2.82 6.23 -20.87
CA ARG A 129 -1.80 5.20 -20.69
C ARG A 129 -2.44 3.91 -20.20
N LYS A 130 -1.93 2.78 -20.63
CA LYS A 130 -2.29 1.50 -20.02
C LYS A 130 -1.72 1.44 -18.60
N ILE A 131 -2.58 1.14 -17.64
CA ILE A 131 -2.25 1.11 -16.22
C ILE A 131 -2.69 -0.23 -15.65
N SER A 132 -1.78 -0.94 -15.00
CA SER A 132 -2.11 -2.13 -14.23
C SER A 132 -1.64 -2.01 -12.79
N PHE A 133 -2.46 -2.47 -11.85
CA PHE A 133 -2.13 -2.47 -10.43
C PHE A 133 -2.14 -3.89 -9.87
N TRP A 134 -1.02 -4.28 -9.29
CA TRP A 134 -0.77 -5.61 -8.72
C TRP A 134 -0.54 -5.48 -7.21
N TYR A 135 -1.51 -5.95 -6.43
CA TYR A 135 -1.49 -5.78 -4.97
C TYR A 135 -1.37 -7.11 -4.24
N GLY A 136 -0.35 -7.21 -3.39
CA GLY A 136 -0.12 -8.35 -2.50
C GLY A 136 -0.60 -8.08 -1.08
N ALA A 137 -1.46 -8.96 -0.56
CA ALA A 137 -1.83 -9.01 0.83
C ALA A 137 -1.60 -10.43 1.39
N ARG A 138 -1.58 -10.61 2.71
CA ARG A 138 -1.55 -11.95 3.29
C ARG A 138 -2.92 -12.60 3.23
N SER A 139 -3.94 -11.90 3.67
CA SER A 139 -5.34 -12.37 3.71
C SER A 139 -6.29 -11.25 3.30
N LEU A 140 -7.57 -11.56 3.10
CA LEU A 140 -8.61 -10.58 2.77
C LEU A 140 -8.70 -9.45 3.80
N LYS A 141 -8.43 -9.73 5.07
CA LYS A 141 -8.46 -8.72 6.13
C LYS A 141 -7.42 -7.61 5.96
N GLU A 142 -6.39 -7.86 5.16
CA GLU A 142 -5.31 -6.89 4.90
C GLU A 142 -5.49 -6.13 3.58
N MET A 143 -6.61 -6.34 2.88
CA MET A 143 -6.91 -5.61 1.65
C MET A 143 -7.59 -4.28 1.94
N PHE A 144 -7.18 -3.25 1.19
CA PHE A 144 -7.70 -1.89 1.29
C PHE A 144 -8.31 -1.44 -0.03
N TYR A 145 -9.34 -0.59 0.02
CA TYR A 145 -9.91 0.11 -1.13
C TYR A 145 -10.40 -0.79 -2.28
N VAL A 146 -10.78 -2.04 -1.99
CA VAL A 146 -11.22 -3.02 -2.99
C VAL A 146 -12.35 -2.47 -3.86
N ASP A 147 -13.39 -1.92 -3.22
CA ASP A 147 -14.54 -1.34 -3.92
C ASP A 147 -14.16 -0.14 -4.78
N ASP A 148 -13.20 0.65 -4.34
CA ASP A 148 -12.72 1.82 -5.08
C ASP A 148 -12.00 1.39 -6.36
N PHE A 149 -11.10 0.39 -6.27
CA PHE A 149 -10.39 -0.13 -7.45
C PHE A 149 -11.30 -0.91 -8.40
N ASN A 150 -12.27 -1.66 -7.90
CA ASN A 150 -13.29 -2.30 -8.72
C ASN A 150 -14.06 -1.27 -9.55
N LYS A 151 -14.51 -0.17 -8.92
CA LYS A 151 -15.20 0.92 -9.63
C LYS A 151 -14.32 1.57 -10.68
N LEU A 152 -13.02 1.79 -10.40
CA LEU A 152 -12.11 2.34 -11.41
C LEU A 152 -11.94 1.39 -12.59
N GLN A 153 -11.79 0.09 -12.35
CA GLN A 153 -11.68 -0.90 -13.42
C GLN A 153 -12.95 -0.99 -14.27
N ASP A 154 -14.13 -0.83 -13.67
CA ASP A 154 -15.39 -0.78 -14.41
C ASP A 154 -15.55 0.51 -15.24
N GLN A 155 -14.90 1.61 -14.84
CA GLN A 155 -15.03 2.92 -15.49
C GLN A 155 -13.96 3.19 -16.55
N TYR A 156 -12.78 2.60 -16.43
CA TYR A 156 -11.61 2.91 -17.26
C TYR A 156 -11.09 1.65 -17.97
N GLU A 157 -11.32 1.56 -19.28
CA GLU A 157 -10.89 0.41 -20.11
C GLU A 157 -9.36 0.23 -20.14
N ASN A 158 -8.60 1.30 -19.90
CA ASN A 158 -7.15 1.29 -19.85
C ASN A 158 -6.59 0.95 -18.46
N PHE A 159 -7.43 0.65 -17.48
CA PHE A 159 -7.04 0.27 -16.13
C PHE A 159 -7.44 -1.16 -15.78
N SER A 160 -6.54 -1.89 -15.17
CA SER A 160 -6.82 -3.20 -14.57
C SER A 160 -6.16 -3.33 -13.21
N TRP A 161 -6.83 -4.00 -12.25
CA TRP A 161 -6.20 -4.29 -10.98
C TRP A 161 -6.34 -5.75 -10.59
N HIS A 162 -5.31 -6.26 -9.93
CA HIS A 162 -5.16 -7.67 -9.60
C HIS A 162 -4.65 -7.79 -8.17
N ALA A 163 -5.36 -8.56 -7.36
CA ALA A 163 -4.93 -8.86 -6.01
C ALA A 163 -4.48 -10.33 -5.90
N ALA A 164 -3.50 -10.56 -5.04
CA ALA A 164 -3.07 -11.91 -4.68
C ALA A 164 -2.91 -12.04 -3.16
N LEU A 165 -3.36 -13.16 -2.60
CA LEU A 165 -3.18 -13.49 -1.20
C LEU A 165 -2.06 -14.51 -1.03
N SER A 166 -1.06 -14.18 -0.22
CA SER A 166 0.07 -15.07 0.05
C SER A 166 -0.22 -16.09 1.16
N ASP A 167 -1.19 -15.80 2.03
CA ASP A 167 -1.57 -16.63 3.18
C ASP A 167 -3.07 -16.45 3.48
N PRO A 168 -3.96 -16.87 2.53
CA PRO A 168 -5.41 -16.74 2.72
C PRO A 168 -5.87 -17.57 3.92
N LEU A 169 -6.77 -17.02 4.71
CA LEU A 169 -7.36 -17.72 5.84
C LEU A 169 -8.51 -18.63 5.37
N ASP A 170 -8.73 -19.75 6.06
CA ASP A 170 -9.81 -20.69 5.73
C ASP A 170 -11.21 -20.06 5.61
N GLY A 171 -11.43 -18.94 6.30
CA GLY A 171 -12.69 -18.18 6.26
C GLY A 171 -12.77 -17.07 5.21
N ASP A 172 -11.71 -16.85 4.43
CA ASP A 172 -11.67 -15.74 3.46
C ASP A 172 -12.57 -16.02 2.24
N ASN A 173 -12.87 -17.29 1.92
CA ASN A 173 -13.60 -17.71 0.71
C ASN A 173 -13.02 -17.05 -0.54
N TRP A 174 -11.69 -16.96 -0.62
CA TRP A 174 -10.96 -16.32 -1.69
C TRP A 174 -10.90 -17.21 -2.94
N ASP A 175 -11.42 -16.72 -4.04
CA ASP A 175 -11.39 -17.37 -5.35
C ASP A 175 -10.40 -16.73 -6.33
N GLY A 176 -9.68 -15.70 -5.88
CA GLY A 176 -8.68 -14.97 -6.67
C GLY A 176 -7.31 -15.63 -6.67
N LYS A 177 -6.32 -14.87 -7.13
CA LYS A 177 -4.93 -15.35 -7.22
C LYS A 177 -4.31 -15.56 -5.84
N THR A 178 -3.46 -16.60 -5.72
CA THR A 178 -2.71 -16.90 -4.50
C THR A 178 -1.22 -16.91 -4.79
N GLY A 179 -0.42 -16.56 -3.78
CA GLY A 179 1.04 -16.52 -3.86
C GLY A 179 1.61 -15.11 -3.69
N PHE A 180 2.92 -14.98 -3.84
CA PHE A 180 3.60 -13.70 -3.74
C PHE A 180 3.37 -12.86 -5.01
N ILE A 181 3.08 -11.58 -4.82
CA ILE A 181 2.62 -10.71 -5.92
C ILE A 181 3.61 -10.60 -7.09
N HIS A 182 4.92 -10.64 -6.84
CA HIS A 182 5.92 -10.61 -7.91
C HIS A 182 5.84 -11.85 -8.82
N GLN A 183 5.58 -13.04 -8.24
CA GLN A 183 5.41 -14.27 -9.02
C GLN A 183 4.09 -14.25 -9.80
N VAL A 184 3.01 -13.81 -9.13
CA VAL A 184 1.70 -13.69 -9.76
C VAL A 184 1.73 -12.72 -10.94
N LEU A 185 2.41 -11.57 -10.79
CA LEU A 185 2.62 -10.61 -11.86
C LEU A 185 3.44 -11.22 -13.01
N LEU A 186 4.54 -11.88 -12.70
CA LEU A 186 5.39 -12.50 -13.71
C LEU A 186 4.61 -13.55 -14.52
N GLU A 187 3.95 -14.49 -13.83
CA GLU A 187 3.29 -15.63 -14.46
C GLU A 187 2.04 -15.25 -15.25
N ASN A 188 1.31 -14.23 -14.82
CA ASN A 188 0.03 -13.88 -15.42
C ASN A 188 0.10 -12.69 -16.38
N TYR A 189 1.25 -12.01 -16.44
CA TYR A 189 1.36 -10.80 -17.23
C TYR A 189 2.73 -10.63 -17.89
N LEU A 190 3.81 -10.48 -17.11
CA LEU A 190 5.10 -10.03 -17.66
C LEU A 190 5.80 -11.05 -18.55
N LYS A 191 5.66 -12.36 -18.27
CA LYS A 191 6.32 -13.40 -19.09
C LYS A 191 5.82 -13.42 -20.55
N ASP A 192 4.58 -13.01 -20.78
CA ASP A 192 3.94 -12.99 -22.10
C ASP A 192 3.82 -11.54 -22.64
N HIS A 193 4.37 -10.57 -21.92
CA HIS A 193 4.37 -9.16 -22.33
C HIS A 193 5.39 -8.95 -23.45
N PRO A 194 5.02 -8.24 -24.55
CA PRO A 194 5.89 -8.10 -25.71
C PRO A 194 7.18 -7.30 -25.46
N ALA A 195 7.15 -6.38 -24.49
CA ALA A 195 8.27 -5.52 -24.13
C ALA A 195 8.18 -5.09 -22.65
N PRO A 196 8.41 -6.00 -21.69
CA PRO A 196 8.31 -5.67 -20.28
C PRO A 196 9.37 -4.65 -19.85
N GLU A 197 10.52 -4.60 -20.53
CA GLU A 197 11.60 -3.64 -20.30
C GLU A 197 11.22 -2.20 -20.60
N ASP A 198 10.23 -1.96 -21.46
CA ASP A 198 9.76 -0.62 -21.84
C ASP A 198 8.66 -0.08 -20.91
N CYS A 199 8.15 -0.89 -19.98
CA CYS A 199 7.18 -0.44 -18.99
C CYS A 199 7.82 0.40 -17.89
N GLU A 200 7.04 1.27 -17.29
CA GLU A 200 7.40 1.97 -16.05
C GLU A 200 6.80 1.26 -14.84
N TYR A 201 7.66 0.94 -13.90
CA TYR A 201 7.28 0.20 -12.68
C TYR A 201 7.28 1.13 -11.47
N TYR A 202 6.21 1.09 -10.69
CA TYR A 202 6.02 1.88 -9.48
C TYR A 202 5.82 0.94 -8.30
N LEU A 203 6.80 0.89 -7.38
CA LEU A 203 6.87 -0.10 -6.32
C LEU A 203 6.76 0.53 -4.93
N CYS A 204 5.93 -0.04 -4.08
CA CYS A 204 5.94 0.29 -2.65
C CYS A 204 5.39 -0.87 -1.81
N GLY A 205 6.14 -1.29 -0.80
CA GLY A 205 5.72 -2.39 0.06
C GLY A 205 6.81 -2.87 1.01
N PRO A 206 6.61 -4.04 1.64
CA PRO A 206 7.58 -4.62 2.56
C PRO A 206 8.95 -4.89 1.89
N PRO A 207 10.07 -4.75 2.63
CA PRO A 207 11.42 -4.91 2.08
C PRO A 207 11.64 -6.21 1.29
N MET A 208 11.16 -7.35 1.81
CA MET A 208 11.28 -8.63 1.11
C MET A 208 10.50 -8.67 -0.22
N MET A 209 9.34 -8.00 -0.30
CA MET A 209 8.59 -7.88 -1.54
C MET A 209 9.36 -7.01 -2.53
N MET A 210 9.88 -5.88 -2.09
CA MET A 210 10.66 -4.96 -2.92
C MET A 210 11.88 -5.66 -3.51
N GLU A 211 12.66 -6.36 -2.69
CA GLU A 211 13.82 -7.13 -3.15
C GLU A 211 13.44 -8.19 -4.20
N ALA A 212 12.33 -8.91 -3.99
CA ALA A 212 11.87 -9.92 -4.93
C ALA A 212 11.39 -9.29 -6.25
N CYS A 213 10.72 -8.13 -6.20
CA CYS A 213 10.33 -7.39 -7.39
C CYS A 213 11.55 -6.87 -8.16
N PHE A 214 12.54 -6.28 -7.49
CA PHE A 214 13.76 -5.82 -8.16
C PHE A 214 14.49 -6.95 -8.89
N LYS A 215 14.66 -8.11 -8.24
CA LYS A 215 15.28 -9.29 -8.88
C LYS A 215 14.48 -9.80 -10.08
N MET A 216 13.17 -9.79 -10.00
CA MET A 216 12.29 -10.17 -11.10
C MET A 216 12.44 -9.20 -12.28
N LEU A 217 12.37 -7.89 -12.02
CA LEU A 217 12.48 -6.87 -13.07
C LEU A 217 13.86 -6.85 -13.73
N ASP A 218 14.93 -7.01 -12.96
CA ASP A 218 16.30 -7.16 -13.47
C ASP A 218 16.41 -8.37 -14.41
N SER A 219 15.80 -9.51 -14.05
CA SER A 219 15.78 -10.71 -14.90
C SER A 219 15.01 -10.55 -16.21
N LEU A 220 14.15 -9.53 -16.31
CA LEU A 220 13.40 -9.15 -17.52
C LEU A 220 14.08 -8.05 -18.32
N GLY A 221 15.27 -7.60 -17.89
CA GLY A 221 16.03 -6.55 -18.58
C GLY A 221 15.49 -5.13 -18.37
N VAL A 222 14.70 -4.92 -17.31
CA VAL A 222 14.19 -3.60 -16.97
C VAL A 222 15.31 -2.74 -16.41
N GLU A 223 15.56 -1.61 -17.05
CA GLU A 223 16.59 -0.66 -16.60
C GLU A 223 16.16 0.05 -15.29
N PRO A 224 17.09 0.37 -14.38
CA PRO A 224 16.78 1.01 -13.10
C PRO A 224 16.01 2.33 -13.25
N GLU A 225 16.20 3.06 -14.33
CA GLU A 225 15.51 4.30 -14.64
C GLU A 225 14.00 4.11 -14.85
N ASN A 226 13.57 2.90 -15.22
CA ASN A 226 12.17 2.55 -15.39
C ASN A 226 11.52 2.03 -14.12
N ILE A 227 12.27 2.02 -13.00
CA ILE A 227 11.78 1.54 -11.70
C ILE A 227 11.74 2.70 -10.69
N MET A 228 10.54 3.19 -10.40
CA MET A 228 10.28 4.18 -9.37
C MET A 228 9.79 3.47 -8.12
N PHE A 229 10.28 3.85 -6.96
CA PHE A 229 9.88 3.20 -5.71
C PHE A 229 9.89 4.15 -4.52
N ASP A 230 9.07 3.81 -3.52
CA ASP A 230 9.07 4.46 -2.21
C ASP A 230 9.47 3.40 -1.17
N ASP A 231 10.55 3.68 -0.42
CA ASP A 231 11.07 2.79 0.62
C ASP A 231 10.73 3.36 2.00
N PHE A 232 9.94 2.63 2.76
CA PHE A 232 9.54 3.04 4.10
C PHE A 232 10.65 2.86 5.15
N GLY A 233 11.83 2.43 4.75
CA GLY A 233 12.96 2.18 5.63
C GLY A 233 12.69 1.00 6.57
N GLY A 234 13.52 -0.02 6.54
CA GLY A 234 13.51 -1.13 7.48
C GLY A 234 14.20 -0.78 8.79
#